data_5c201000e0811e739b2d58f3dd8cc101
#
_entry.id   5c201000e0811e739b2d58f3dd8cc101
#
_cell.length_a   1.000
_cell.length_b   1.000
_cell.length_c   1.000
_cell.angle_alpha   90.00
_cell.angle_beta   90.00
_cell.angle_gamma   90.00
#
_symmetry.space_group_name_H-M   'P 1'
#
loop_
_entity.id
_entity.type
_entity.pdbx_description
1 polymer ?
#
loop_
_entity_poly.entity_id
_entity_poly.type
_entity_poly.pdbx_seq_one_letter_code
_entity_poly.pdbx_strand_id
1 'polypeptide(L)'
;MNHEDSTISVDAAIALVGVVLLALSVVLYVICKKRCAVDPDDTSTVAILPAHSHQLSDVESATDGFHGSRVVGQGRLGTVYKATSATGDTYTVKRIHHHLVLGNPGVSFSSRMKSLSYANHPNLVPILGFSEAPGERLIISEFVGNTKSLDYHLHQSYLEDCRRPSSGLLSWDIRIRVAAGTARGIEHLHDGSVPGIVHGCIKPSNIMLDMDFCARICDYGLSFLVEPGDRREMVGYRDGEGGGACKENDVYGLGVVLLELLSGRRCDGGKLVEWALPLIRECRVREILDGRMGLPMDLTPLTRMAKVASACVGNGRKTRPSIAHVAAILSSLEAQP
;
A
#
# COMPACT_ATOMS: atom_id res chain seq x y z
N MET A 1 29.88 17.75 -58.40
CA MET A 1 29.71 18.64 -57.24
C MET A 1 28.30 18.54 -56.66
N ASN A 2 27.72 17.35 -56.49
CA ASN A 2 26.35 17.18 -55.97
C ASN A 2 26.17 15.97 -55.01
N HIS A 3 27.27 15.38 -54.51
CA HIS A 3 27.16 14.22 -53.61
C HIS A 3 27.43 14.57 -52.11
N GLU A 4 28.18 15.65 -51.82
CA GLU A 4 28.47 16.05 -50.44
C GLU A 4 27.35 16.85 -49.78
N ASP A 5 26.56 17.61 -50.51
CA ASP A 5 25.42 18.37 -49.96
C ASP A 5 24.25 17.48 -49.53
N SER A 6 24.12 16.29 -50.13
CA SER A 6 23.06 15.34 -49.77
C SER A 6 23.33 14.56 -48.44
N THR A 7 24.59 14.28 -48.15
CA THR A 7 25.01 13.60 -46.93
C THR A 7 24.91 14.51 -45.70
N ILE A 8 25.30 15.76 -45.81
CA ILE A 8 25.20 16.76 -44.73
C ILE A 8 23.72 17.01 -44.35
N SER A 9 22.79 16.99 -45.30
CA SER A 9 21.35 17.16 -45.01
C SER A 9 20.72 15.93 -44.32
N VAL A 10 21.17 14.73 -44.62
CA VAL A 10 20.68 13.47 -43.98
C VAL A 10 21.21 13.38 -42.55
N ASP A 11 22.48 13.67 -42.32
CA ASP A 11 23.08 13.69 -40.98
C ASP A 11 22.45 14.74 -40.08
N ALA A 12 22.14 15.92 -40.60
CA ALA A 12 21.44 16.97 -39.89
C ALA A 12 19.99 16.56 -39.53
N ALA A 13 19.30 15.85 -40.43
CA ALA A 13 17.98 15.34 -40.19
C ALA A 13 17.97 14.25 -39.11
N ILE A 14 18.95 13.32 -39.13
CA ILE A 14 19.14 12.29 -38.12
C ILE A 14 19.43 12.91 -36.75
N ALA A 15 20.31 13.91 -36.70
CA ALA A 15 20.62 14.63 -35.47
C ALA A 15 19.38 15.34 -34.89
N LEU A 16 18.55 15.97 -35.73
CA LEU A 16 17.32 16.63 -35.33
C LEU A 16 16.31 15.63 -34.74
N VAL A 17 16.11 14.47 -35.39
CA VAL A 17 15.24 13.40 -34.90
C VAL A 17 15.75 12.86 -33.55
N GLY A 18 17.06 12.70 -33.38
CA GLY A 18 17.67 12.28 -32.11
C GLY A 18 17.38 13.26 -30.97
N VAL A 19 17.52 14.56 -31.23
CA VAL A 19 17.21 15.62 -30.25
C VAL A 19 15.73 15.63 -29.87
N VAL A 20 14.83 15.47 -30.86
CA VAL A 20 13.38 15.42 -30.60
C VAL A 20 13.00 14.19 -29.76
N LEU A 21 13.55 13.01 -30.06
CA LEU A 21 13.31 11.80 -29.29
C LEU A 21 13.83 11.92 -27.85
N LEU A 22 14.99 12.54 -27.68
CA LEU A 22 15.56 12.79 -26.36
C LEU A 22 14.70 13.79 -25.56
N ALA A 23 14.22 14.85 -26.20
CA ALA A 23 13.31 15.79 -25.57
C ALA A 23 11.98 15.13 -25.17
N LEU A 24 11.40 14.29 -26.03
CA LEU A 24 10.19 13.51 -25.73
C LEU A 24 10.40 12.53 -24.57
N SER A 25 11.54 11.85 -24.53
CA SER A 25 11.85 10.92 -23.42
C SER A 25 12.03 11.66 -22.10
N VAL A 26 12.65 12.84 -22.10
CA VAL A 26 12.77 13.70 -20.91
C VAL A 26 11.39 14.20 -20.45
N VAL A 27 10.54 14.64 -21.38
CA VAL A 27 9.17 15.07 -21.06
C VAL A 27 8.35 13.93 -20.48
N LEU A 28 8.39 12.74 -21.08
CA LEU A 28 7.73 11.54 -20.55
C LEU A 28 8.27 11.16 -19.17
N TYR A 29 9.58 11.20 -18.97
CA TYR A 29 10.21 10.95 -17.69
C TYR A 29 9.73 11.93 -16.61
N VAL A 30 9.69 13.24 -16.95
CA VAL A 30 9.21 14.29 -16.03
C VAL A 30 7.73 14.11 -15.71
N ILE A 31 6.89 13.75 -16.69
CA ILE A 31 5.46 13.50 -16.48
C ILE A 31 5.28 12.28 -15.59
N CYS A 32 5.99 11.17 -15.83
CA CYS A 32 5.93 9.99 -14.98
C CYS A 32 6.44 10.28 -13.56
N LYS A 33 7.53 11.04 -13.43
CA LYS A 33 8.07 11.44 -12.13
C LYS A 33 7.13 12.36 -11.36
N LYS A 34 6.45 13.30 -12.03
CA LYS A 34 5.44 14.19 -11.40
C LYS A 34 4.19 13.45 -10.94
N ARG A 35 3.79 12.35 -11.60
CA ARG A 35 2.61 11.57 -11.18
C ARG A 35 2.81 10.79 -9.87
N CYS A 36 4.04 10.44 -9.53
CA CYS A 36 4.36 9.74 -8.27
C CYS A 36 5.04 10.63 -7.22
N ALA A 37 5.63 11.77 -7.62
CA ALA A 37 6.16 12.77 -6.71
C ALA A 37 5.11 13.88 -6.56
N VAL A 38 4.48 13.95 -5.41
CA VAL A 38 3.66 15.11 -5.02
C VAL A 38 4.64 16.27 -4.83
N ASP A 39 4.50 17.32 -5.65
CA ASP A 39 5.20 18.57 -5.41
C ASP A 39 4.79 19.12 -4.04
N PRO A 40 5.73 19.43 -3.15
CA PRO A 40 5.40 19.97 -1.84
C PRO A 40 4.77 21.38 -1.90
N ASP A 41 4.72 22.02 -3.07
CA ASP A 41 4.20 23.38 -3.28
C ASP A 41 2.80 23.44 -3.92
N ASP A 42 2.22 22.30 -4.34
CA ASP A 42 0.82 22.28 -4.77
C ASP A 42 -0.10 22.09 -3.54
N THR A 43 0.07 22.96 -2.56
CA THR A 43 -0.92 23.22 -1.53
C THR A 43 -2.07 24.04 -2.12
N SER A 44 -2.78 23.51 -3.09
CA SER A 44 -4.22 23.72 -3.10
C SER A 44 -4.70 23.06 -1.79
N THR A 45 -4.91 23.86 -0.78
CA THR A 45 -5.63 23.48 0.44
C THR A 45 -7.03 23.05 0.01
N VAL A 46 -7.16 21.83 -0.49
CA VAL A 46 -8.43 21.14 -0.50
C VAL A 46 -8.81 21.05 0.97
N ALA A 47 -9.79 21.85 1.37
CA ALA A 47 -10.29 21.83 2.73
C ALA A 47 -10.64 20.37 3.04
N ILE A 48 -9.85 19.74 3.92
CA ILE A 48 -10.08 18.36 4.35
C ILE A 48 -11.37 18.41 5.14
N LEU A 49 -12.48 18.08 4.48
CA LEU A 49 -13.76 17.97 5.14
C LEU A 49 -13.75 16.69 5.97
N PRO A 50 -14.13 16.74 7.24
CA PRO A 50 -14.22 15.55 8.08
C PRO A 50 -15.24 14.58 7.47
N ALA A 51 -15.03 13.28 7.67
CA ALA A 51 -15.94 12.25 7.20
C ALA A 51 -17.39 12.56 7.60
N HIS A 52 -18.26 12.51 6.61
CA HIS A 52 -19.69 12.77 6.80
C HIS A 52 -20.42 11.52 7.31
N SER A 53 -21.45 11.75 8.14
CA SER A 53 -22.37 10.68 8.50
C SER A 53 -23.43 10.51 7.41
N HIS A 54 -23.61 9.28 6.94
CA HIS A 54 -24.61 8.90 5.94
C HIS A 54 -25.76 8.12 6.60
N GLN A 55 -26.96 8.25 6.08
CA GLN A 55 -28.08 7.41 6.49
C GLN A 55 -27.86 5.98 5.97
N LEU A 56 -28.27 4.99 6.76
CA LEU A 56 -28.13 3.58 6.36
C LEU A 56 -28.86 3.29 5.03
N SER A 57 -30.07 3.84 4.86
CA SER A 57 -30.89 3.70 3.65
C SER A 57 -30.18 4.15 2.38
N ASP A 58 -29.38 5.24 2.45
CA ASP A 58 -28.67 5.77 1.29
C ASP A 58 -27.53 4.83 0.90
N VAL A 59 -26.83 4.28 1.89
CA VAL A 59 -25.74 3.33 1.68
C VAL A 59 -26.28 1.98 1.20
N GLU A 60 -27.42 1.53 1.71
CA GLU A 60 -28.12 0.34 1.22
C GLU A 60 -28.50 0.51 -0.27
N SER A 61 -29.08 1.64 -0.62
CA SER A 61 -29.43 1.93 -2.01
C SER A 61 -28.20 1.94 -2.92
N ALA A 62 -27.10 2.56 -2.49
CA ALA A 62 -25.86 2.66 -3.25
C ALA A 62 -25.15 1.30 -3.44
N THR A 63 -25.40 0.34 -2.55
CA THR A 63 -24.84 -1.02 -2.59
C THR A 63 -25.80 -2.07 -3.13
N ASP A 64 -26.97 -1.63 -3.61
CA ASP A 64 -28.05 -2.53 -4.09
C ASP A 64 -28.48 -3.51 -2.98
N GLY A 65 -28.76 -2.97 -1.78
CA GLY A 65 -29.10 -3.76 -0.59
C GLY A 65 -27.97 -4.67 -0.09
N PHE A 66 -26.72 -4.27 -0.25
CA PHE A 66 -25.54 -5.10 0.01
C PHE A 66 -25.54 -6.40 -0.81
N HIS A 67 -25.95 -6.31 -2.07
CA HIS A 67 -26.06 -7.47 -2.94
C HIS A 67 -24.70 -8.14 -3.17
N GLY A 68 -24.69 -9.48 -3.29
CA GLY A 68 -23.47 -10.27 -3.46
C GLY A 68 -22.63 -9.91 -4.68
N SER A 69 -23.26 -9.45 -5.78
CA SER A 69 -22.55 -8.99 -6.99
C SER A 69 -21.74 -7.69 -6.79
N ARG A 70 -22.00 -6.95 -5.72
CA ARG A 70 -21.28 -5.74 -5.35
C ARG A 70 -20.08 -6.01 -4.44
N VAL A 71 -19.90 -7.24 -3.97
CA VAL A 71 -18.78 -7.61 -3.11
C VAL A 71 -17.47 -7.53 -3.89
N VAL A 72 -16.54 -6.73 -3.40
CA VAL A 72 -15.18 -6.57 -3.95
C VAL A 72 -14.10 -7.12 -3.03
N GLY A 73 -14.43 -7.44 -1.78
CA GLY A 73 -13.51 -8.04 -0.83
C GLY A 73 -14.19 -8.48 0.46
N GLN A 74 -13.59 -9.45 1.13
CA GLN A 74 -13.98 -9.90 2.46
C GLN A 74 -12.75 -10.03 3.35
N GLY A 75 -12.88 -9.65 4.60
CA GLY A 75 -11.82 -9.75 5.59
C GLY A 75 -12.36 -9.87 7.01
N ARG A 76 -11.46 -9.91 7.96
CA ARG A 76 -11.79 -10.06 9.38
C ARG A 76 -12.75 -9.00 9.92
N LEU A 77 -12.57 -7.75 9.48
CA LEU A 77 -13.39 -6.64 9.97
C LEU A 77 -14.77 -6.60 9.35
N GLY A 78 -14.93 -7.10 8.12
CA GLY A 78 -16.20 -7.00 7.41
C GLY A 78 -16.09 -7.33 5.94
N THR A 79 -17.21 -7.13 5.24
CA THR A 79 -17.34 -7.29 3.80
C THR A 79 -17.28 -5.93 3.14
N VAL A 80 -16.52 -5.82 2.03
CA VAL A 80 -16.36 -4.59 1.25
C VAL A 80 -17.19 -4.67 -0.01
N TYR A 81 -18.03 -3.66 -0.21
CA TYR A 81 -18.91 -3.53 -1.36
C TYR A 81 -18.48 -2.35 -2.23
N LYS A 82 -18.61 -2.50 -3.54
CA LYS A 82 -18.61 -1.38 -4.47
C LYS A 82 -19.96 -0.68 -4.39
N ALA A 83 -19.96 0.61 -4.15
CA ALA A 83 -21.14 1.44 -4.08
C ALA A 83 -21.13 2.50 -5.20
N THR A 84 -22.31 2.89 -5.66
CA THR A 84 -22.46 3.95 -6.65
C THR A 84 -23.51 4.94 -6.13
N SER A 85 -23.11 6.22 -6.01
CA SER A 85 -24.03 7.27 -5.59
C SER A 85 -25.12 7.55 -6.66
N ALA A 86 -26.16 8.28 -6.29
CA ALA A 86 -27.16 8.76 -7.25
C ALA A 86 -26.55 9.70 -8.32
N THR A 87 -25.43 10.35 -8.03
CA THR A 87 -24.66 11.19 -8.96
C THR A 87 -23.73 10.40 -9.89
N GLY A 88 -23.60 9.08 -9.69
CA GLY A 88 -22.75 8.19 -10.47
C GLY A 88 -21.34 8.01 -9.90
N ASP A 89 -21.00 8.68 -8.80
CA ASP A 89 -19.69 8.53 -8.14
C ASP A 89 -19.53 7.14 -7.54
N THR A 90 -18.36 6.58 -7.67
CA THR A 90 -18.06 5.23 -7.15
C THR A 90 -17.19 5.32 -5.91
N TYR A 91 -17.58 4.56 -4.88
CA TYR A 91 -16.84 4.46 -3.62
C TYR A 91 -16.92 3.03 -3.06
N THR A 92 -16.19 2.73 -2.00
CA THR A 92 -16.27 1.46 -1.29
C THR A 92 -17.01 1.63 0.03
N VAL A 93 -17.78 0.61 0.38
CA VAL A 93 -18.45 0.51 1.68
C VAL A 93 -17.98 -0.76 2.36
N LYS A 94 -17.31 -0.62 3.50
CA LYS A 94 -16.99 -1.74 4.38
C LYS A 94 -18.07 -1.88 5.43
N ARG A 95 -18.85 -2.97 5.36
CA ARG A 95 -19.82 -3.34 6.38
C ARG A 95 -19.13 -4.18 7.43
N ILE A 96 -19.02 -3.64 8.65
CA ILE A 96 -18.36 -4.32 9.77
C ILE A 96 -19.17 -5.51 10.23
N HIS A 97 -18.52 -6.63 10.53
CA HIS A 97 -19.21 -7.82 11.02
C HIS A 97 -19.96 -7.54 12.31
N HIS A 98 -21.19 -8.02 12.38
CA HIS A 98 -22.11 -7.77 13.48
C HIS A 98 -21.53 -8.14 14.87
N HIS A 99 -20.78 -9.23 14.97
CA HIS A 99 -20.14 -9.63 16.23
C HIS A 99 -19.11 -8.59 16.74
N LEU A 100 -18.42 -7.88 15.85
CA LEU A 100 -17.48 -6.81 16.21
C LEU A 100 -18.21 -5.54 16.66
N VAL A 101 -19.38 -5.28 16.12
CA VAL A 101 -20.24 -4.15 16.53
C VAL A 101 -20.74 -4.34 17.95
N LEU A 102 -21.20 -5.55 18.28
CA LEU A 102 -21.75 -5.87 19.60
C LEU A 102 -20.66 -5.97 20.69
N GLY A 103 -19.46 -6.40 20.33
CA GLY A 103 -18.34 -6.59 21.27
C GLY A 103 -17.74 -5.28 21.83
N ASN A 104 -18.02 -4.11 21.20
CA ASN A 104 -17.42 -2.84 21.57
C ASN A 104 -18.45 -1.69 21.77
N PRO A 105 -19.40 -1.82 22.70
CA PRO A 105 -20.49 -0.83 22.84
C PRO A 105 -20.04 0.52 23.38
N GLY A 106 -18.86 0.62 23.99
CA GLY A 106 -18.36 1.86 24.63
C GLY A 106 -17.51 2.76 23.75
N VAL A 107 -17.21 2.36 22.52
CA VAL A 107 -16.37 3.14 21.61
C VAL A 107 -17.25 3.99 20.71
N SER A 108 -17.07 5.34 20.76
CA SER A 108 -17.72 6.24 19.81
C SER A 108 -17.16 6.03 18.41
N PHE A 109 -17.84 5.22 17.60
CA PHE A 109 -17.46 4.90 16.23
C PHE A 109 -17.38 6.16 15.37
N SER A 110 -18.41 7.04 15.45
CA SER A 110 -18.47 8.28 14.69
C SER A 110 -17.30 9.23 15.00
N SER A 111 -16.96 9.36 16.28
CA SER A 111 -15.81 10.19 16.69
C SER A 111 -14.50 9.65 16.13
N ARG A 112 -14.31 8.32 16.14
CA ARG A 112 -13.13 7.67 15.57
C ARG A 112 -13.06 7.86 14.05
N MET A 113 -14.17 7.67 13.32
CA MET A 113 -14.19 7.87 11.88
C MET A 113 -13.85 9.31 11.50
N LYS A 114 -14.42 10.29 12.19
CA LYS A 114 -14.07 11.70 12.01
C LYS A 114 -12.58 11.97 12.25
N SER A 115 -12.01 11.42 13.32
CA SER A 115 -10.57 11.58 13.59
C SER A 115 -9.70 10.94 12.52
N LEU A 116 -10.02 9.73 12.08
CA LEU A 116 -9.24 9.01 11.06
C LEU A 116 -9.33 9.67 9.68
N SER A 117 -10.43 10.35 9.35
CA SER A 117 -10.63 10.99 8.04
C SER A 117 -9.73 12.22 7.81
N TYR A 118 -9.11 12.76 8.87
CA TYR A 118 -8.12 13.83 8.71
C TYR A 118 -6.77 13.32 8.16
N ALA A 119 -6.53 12.00 8.18
CA ALA A 119 -5.34 11.42 7.59
C ALA A 119 -5.47 11.42 6.06
N ASN A 120 -4.95 12.46 5.41
CA ASN A 120 -4.94 12.62 3.97
C ASN A 120 -3.50 12.56 3.43
N HIS A 121 -3.21 11.56 2.58
CA HIS A 121 -1.89 11.36 2.00
C HIS A 121 -2.01 10.51 0.73
N PRO A 122 -1.19 10.73 -0.32
CA PRO A 122 -1.26 9.95 -1.56
C PRO A 122 -1.13 8.44 -1.37
N ASN A 123 -0.40 8.00 -0.34
CA ASN A 123 -0.24 6.59 -0.01
C ASN A 123 -1.26 6.06 1.01
N LEU A 124 -2.36 6.78 1.24
CA LEU A 124 -3.50 6.33 2.05
C LEU A 124 -4.77 6.29 1.20
N VAL A 125 -5.68 5.38 1.54
CA VAL A 125 -7.05 5.39 1.01
C VAL A 125 -7.89 6.28 1.94
N PRO A 126 -8.40 7.44 1.48
CA PRO A 126 -9.14 8.35 2.33
C PRO A 126 -10.46 7.74 2.81
N ILE A 127 -10.80 8.02 4.07
CA ILE A 127 -12.11 7.75 4.64
C ILE A 127 -13.01 8.95 4.32
N LEU A 128 -14.03 8.73 3.50
CA LEU A 128 -14.93 9.78 3.02
C LEU A 128 -16.14 9.98 3.94
N GLY A 129 -16.58 8.88 4.58
CA GLY A 129 -17.78 8.90 5.39
C GLY A 129 -17.94 7.65 6.24
N PHE A 130 -19.03 7.62 6.97
CA PHE A 130 -19.43 6.47 7.78
C PHE A 130 -20.95 6.45 7.94
N SER A 131 -21.48 5.28 8.30
CA SER A 131 -22.85 5.15 8.80
C SER A 131 -22.86 4.39 10.10
N GLU A 132 -23.63 4.88 11.06
CA GLU A 132 -23.79 4.29 12.38
C GLU A 132 -25.28 4.15 12.69
N ALA A 133 -25.76 2.91 12.68
CA ALA A 133 -27.14 2.56 13.00
C ALA A 133 -27.15 1.44 14.05
N PRO A 134 -28.28 1.16 14.71
CA PRO A 134 -28.39 0.04 15.65
C PRO A 134 -27.95 -1.29 15.03
N GLY A 135 -26.88 -1.88 15.57
CA GLY A 135 -26.31 -3.14 15.07
C GLY A 135 -25.49 -3.03 13.79
N GLU A 136 -25.33 -1.84 13.18
CA GLU A 136 -24.63 -1.64 11.92
C GLU A 136 -23.53 -0.58 12.07
N ARG A 137 -22.36 -0.84 11.47
CA ARG A 137 -21.25 0.09 11.32
C ARG A 137 -20.71 -0.03 9.91
N LEU A 138 -20.74 1.07 9.18
CA LEU A 138 -20.27 1.14 7.79
C LEU A 138 -19.15 2.19 7.68
N ILE A 139 -18.10 1.86 6.96
CA ILE A 139 -17.00 2.77 6.62
C ILE A 139 -17.04 3.01 5.12
N ILE A 140 -17.10 4.27 4.72
CA ILE A 140 -17.14 4.70 3.33
C ILE A 140 -15.76 5.24 2.98
N SER A 141 -15.13 4.69 1.95
CA SER A 141 -13.79 5.07 1.51
C SER A 141 -13.75 5.26 0.01
N GLU A 142 -12.73 5.95 -0.47
CA GLU A 142 -12.48 6.08 -1.90
C GLU A 142 -12.42 4.70 -2.58
N PHE A 143 -12.98 4.62 -3.78
CA PHE A 143 -12.82 3.45 -4.64
C PHE A 143 -11.52 3.56 -5.44
N VAL A 144 -10.53 2.77 -5.07
CA VAL A 144 -9.24 2.74 -5.77
C VAL A 144 -9.36 1.92 -7.06
N GLY A 145 -10.20 2.36 -7.98
CA GLY A 145 -10.39 1.78 -9.32
C GLY A 145 -10.61 0.26 -9.35
N ASN A 146 -10.27 -0.40 -10.46
CA ASN A 146 -10.26 -1.87 -10.61
C ASN A 146 -8.96 -2.48 -10.09
N THR A 147 -8.44 -1.97 -9.00
CA THR A 147 -7.15 -2.34 -8.42
C THR A 147 -7.28 -3.53 -7.49
N LYS A 148 -6.17 -4.20 -7.28
CA LYS A 148 -6.06 -5.34 -6.38
C LYS A 148 -5.07 -5.03 -5.26
N SER A 149 -5.16 -5.77 -4.17
CA SER A 149 -4.21 -5.66 -3.08
C SER A 149 -2.83 -6.20 -3.47
N LEU A 150 -1.80 -5.80 -2.73
CA LEU A 150 -0.46 -6.36 -2.86
C LEU A 150 -0.46 -7.89 -2.65
N ASP A 151 -1.31 -8.40 -1.75
CA ASP A 151 -1.48 -9.85 -1.54
C ASP A 151 -1.91 -10.58 -2.83
N TYR A 152 -2.86 -9.99 -3.57
CA TYR A 152 -3.28 -10.55 -4.86
C TYR A 152 -2.11 -10.58 -5.86
N HIS A 153 -1.38 -9.48 -6.02
CA HIS A 153 -0.27 -9.40 -6.98
C HIS A 153 0.91 -10.29 -6.64
N LEU A 154 1.21 -10.51 -5.36
CA LEU A 154 2.32 -11.37 -4.96
C LEU A 154 1.97 -12.86 -4.98
N HIS A 155 0.70 -13.20 -4.68
CA HIS A 155 0.37 -14.58 -4.31
C HIS A 155 -0.80 -15.20 -5.08
N GLN A 156 -1.75 -14.40 -5.62
CA GLN A 156 -2.97 -14.92 -6.25
C GLN A 156 -2.97 -14.77 -7.77
N SER A 157 -2.47 -13.68 -8.33
CA SER A 157 -2.44 -13.46 -9.77
C SER A 157 -1.75 -14.60 -10.55
N TYR A 158 -0.81 -15.26 -9.88
CA TYR A 158 -0.06 -16.38 -10.44
C TYR A 158 -0.88 -17.67 -10.58
N LEU A 159 -1.91 -17.85 -9.75
CA LEU A 159 -2.76 -19.04 -9.78
C LEU A 159 -3.84 -18.96 -10.85
N GLU A 160 -4.28 -17.75 -11.21
CA GLU A 160 -5.35 -17.51 -12.18
C GLU A 160 -4.86 -17.52 -13.64
N ASP A 161 -3.60 -17.15 -13.89
CA ASP A 161 -3.04 -16.99 -15.24
C ASP A 161 -1.93 -18.01 -15.57
N CYS A 162 -2.22 -19.30 -15.41
CA CYS A 162 -1.31 -20.39 -15.77
C CYS A 162 -0.89 -20.39 -17.27
N ARG A 163 -1.51 -19.57 -18.12
CA ARG A 163 -1.24 -19.48 -19.56
C ARG A 163 -0.26 -18.39 -19.96
N ARG A 164 0.11 -17.46 -19.03
CA ARG A 164 1.06 -16.37 -19.29
C ARG A 164 2.00 -16.17 -18.08
N PRO A 165 3.11 -16.91 -18.00
CA PRO A 165 3.98 -16.95 -16.82
C PRO A 165 4.67 -15.63 -16.45
N SER A 166 4.69 -14.61 -17.31
CA SER A 166 5.49 -13.40 -17.12
C SER A 166 4.71 -12.09 -17.04
N SER A 167 3.41 -12.07 -17.35
CA SER A 167 2.65 -10.81 -17.48
C SER A 167 2.03 -10.28 -16.19
N GLY A 168 2.12 -10.99 -15.07
CA GLY A 168 1.50 -10.61 -13.80
C GLY A 168 2.45 -10.32 -12.64
N LEU A 169 3.76 -10.55 -12.80
CA LEU A 169 4.73 -10.34 -11.72
C LEU A 169 5.14 -8.87 -11.62
N LEU A 170 5.11 -8.33 -10.40
CA LEU A 170 5.64 -7.00 -10.11
C LEU A 170 7.15 -6.99 -10.32
N SER A 171 7.66 -6.11 -11.20
CA SER A 171 9.11 -5.91 -11.40
C SER A 171 9.80 -5.44 -10.12
N TRP A 172 11.14 -5.55 -10.07
CA TRP A 172 11.90 -5.09 -8.89
C TRP A 172 11.69 -3.60 -8.60
N ASP A 173 11.61 -2.77 -9.64
CA ASP A 173 11.38 -1.32 -9.49
C ASP A 173 10.00 -1.03 -8.90
N ILE A 174 8.97 -1.75 -9.37
CA ILE A 174 7.62 -1.65 -8.81
C ILE A 174 7.62 -2.10 -7.35
N ARG A 175 8.31 -3.19 -7.00
CA ARG A 175 8.39 -3.68 -5.61
C ARG A 175 9.08 -2.67 -4.68
N ILE A 176 10.13 -2.01 -5.14
CA ILE A 176 10.80 -0.93 -4.39
C ILE A 176 9.85 0.27 -4.23
N ARG A 177 9.16 0.68 -5.30
CA ARG A 177 8.15 1.76 -5.27
C ARG A 177 7.04 1.46 -4.28
N VAL A 178 6.49 0.24 -4.29
CA VAL A 178 5.47 -0.20 -3.33
C VAL A 178 5.99 -0.15 -1.90
N ALA A 179 7.22 -0.61 -1.67
CA ALA A 179 7.86 -0.54 -0.37
C ALA A 179 8.00 0.90 0.15
N ALA A 180 8.50 1.81 -0.71
CA ALA A 180 8.68 3.22 -0.37
C ALA A 180 7.34 3.93 -0.12
N GLY A 181 6.35 3.73 -1.00
CA GLY A 181 5.00 4.30 -0.83
C GLY A 181 4.32 3.81 0.45
N THR A 182 4.45 2.51 0.76
CA THR A 182 3.90 1.95 2.01
C THR A 182 4.57 2.60 3.23
N ALA A 183 5.89 2.76 3.22
CA ALA A 183 6.60 3.39 4.34
C ALA A 183 6.19 4.86 4.53
N ARG A 184 6.05 5.66 3.45
CA ARG A 184 5.56 7.05 3.51
C ARG A 184 4.14 7.14 4.06
N GLY A 185 3.24 6.22 3.66
CA GLY A 185 1.89 6.17 4.21
C GLY A 185 1.87 5.92 5.72
N ILE A 186 2.70 4.98 6.21
CA ILE A 186 2.82 4.71 7.65
C ILE A 186 3.47 5.90 8.38
N GLU A 187 4.49 6.52 7.80
CA GLU A 187 5.13 7.72 8.35
C GLU A 187 4.10 8.85 8.54
N HIS A 188 3.28 9.11 7.52
CA HIS A 188 2.21 10.10 7.64
C HIS A 188 1.22 9.76 8.75
N LEU A 189 0.82 8.50 8.91
CA LEU A 189 -0.05 8.08 10.01
C LEU A 189 0.59 8.34 11.37
N HIS A 190 1.86 7.97 11.54
CA HIS A 190 2.54 8.04 12.83
C HIS A 190 2.93 9.46 13.24
N ASP A 191 3.44 10.24 12.29
CA ASP A 191 4.16 11.49 12.58
C ASP A 191 3.56 12.69 11.86
N GLY A 192 2.84 12.49 10.75
CA GLY A 192 2.12 13.54 10.00
C GLY A 192 0.70 13.79 10.47
N SER A 193 0.09 12.87 11.22
CA SER A 193 -1.27 13.00 11.75
C SER A 193 -1.26 13.51 13.19
N VAL A 194 -2.26 14.34 13.55
CA VAL A 194 -2.41 14.85 14.94
C VAL A 194 -3.83 14.57 15.44
N PRO A 195 -4.01 13.71 16.46
CA PRO A 195 -2.99 12.86 17.08
C PRO A 195 -2.45 11.78 16.13
N GLY A 196 -1.22 11.31 16.37
CA GLY A 196 -0.63 10.23 15.58
C GLY A 196 -1.48 8.97 15.58
N ILE A 197 -1.62 8.35 14.43
CA ILE A 197 -2.46 7.18 14.19
C ILE A 197 -1.58 5.94 14.09
N VAL A 198 -1.88 4.91 14.88
CA VAL A 198 -1.32 3.57 14.72
C VAL A 198 -2.21 2.81 13.75
N HIS A 199 -1.63 2.24 12.69
CA HIS A 199 -2.40 1.42 11.74
C HIS A 199 -2.94 0.16 12.42
N GLY A 200 -2.08 -0.58 13.10
CA GLY A 200 -2.41 -1.76 13.88
C GLY A 200 -2.58 -3.06 13.08
N CYS A 201 -2.47 -3.02 11.75
CA CYS A 201 -2.63 -4.21 10.89
C CYS A 201 -1.92 -4.05 9.53
N ILE A 202 -0.61 -3.77 9.53
CA ILE A 202 0.19 -3.71 8.29
C ILE A 202 0.39 -5.11 7.74
N LYS A 203 -0.17 -5.37 6.55
CA LYS A 203 -0.05 -6.65 5.80
C LYS A 203 -0.39 -6.43 4.33
N PRO A 204 0.03 -7.30 3.39
CA PRO A 204 -0.18 -7.09 1.95
C PRO A 204 -1.63 -6.92 1.52
N SER A 205 -2.59 -7.55 2.19
CA SER A 205 -4.02 -7.40 1.86
C SER A 205 -4.61 -6.03 2.22
N ASN A 206 -3.91 -5.22 3.04
CA ASN A 206 -4.30 -3.86 3.40
C ASN A 206 -3.48 -2.79 2.64
N ILE A 207 -2.73 -3.20 1.62
CA ILE A 207 -1.99 -2.33 0.71
C ILE A 207 -2.61 -2.50 -0.68
N MET A 208 -3.36 -1.50 -1.12
CA MET A 208 -3.94 -1.47 -2.47
C MET A 208 -2.91 -0.90 -3.43
N LEU A 209 -2.86 -1.41 -4.66
CA LEU A 209 -2.04 -0.84 -5.72
C LEU A 209 -2.97 -0.16 -6.72
N ASP A 210 -2.74 1.11 -7.02
CA ASP A 210 -3.51 1.81 -8.04
C ASP A 210 -3.05 1.42 -9.47
N MET A 211 -3.58 2.08 -10.48
CA MET A 211 -3.29 1.77 -11.88
C MET A 211 -1.82 2.00 -12.26
N ASP A 212 -1.12 2.87 -11.52
CA ASP A 212 0.31 3.17 -11.69
C ASP A 212 1.20 2.36 -10.73
N PHE A 213 0.62 1.35 -10.05
CA PHE A 213 1.25 0.54 -8.99
C PHE A 213 1.76 1.38 -7.80
N CYS A 214 1.15 2.53 -7.52
CA CYS A 214 1.42 3.26 -6.30
C CYS A 214 0.69 2.62 -5.13
N ALA A 215 1.39 2.43 -4.01
CA ALA A 215 0.82 1.83 -2.81
C ALA A 215 -0.13 2.80 -2.11
N ARG A 216 -1.32 2.31 -1.74
CA ARG A 216 -2.34 3.03 -0.98
C ARG A 216 -2.82 2.16 0.18
N ILE A 217 -2.51 2.55 1.40
CA ILE A 217 -2.82 1.78 2.61
C ILE A 217 -4.29 2.02 3.00
N CYS A 218 -5.01 0.95 3.28
CA CYS A 218 -6.39 0.98 3.78
C CYS A 218 -6.49 0.35 5.17
N ASP A 219 -7.64 0.49 5.84
CA ASP A 219 -7.96 -0.11 7.15
C ASP A 219 -7.09 0.37 8.32
N TYR A 220 -6.52 1.57 8.23
CA TYR A 220 -5.71 2.14 9.30
C TYR A 220 -6.57 2.59 10.50
N GLY A 221 -6.00 2.43 11.70
CA GLY A 221 -6.61 2.90 12.94
C GLY A 221 -7.84 2.11 13.41
N LEU A 222 -8.17 0.98 12.77
CA LEU A 222 -9.36 0.18 13.06
C LEU A 222 -9.17 -0.89 14.15
N SER A 223 -8.02 -0.93 14.81
CA SER A 223 -7.71 -1.91 15.85
C SER A 223 -8.69 -1.87 17.04
N PHE A 224 -9.38 -0.75 17.26
CA PHE A 224 -10.40 -0.62 18.31
C PHE A 224 -11.66 -1.48 18.05
N LEU A 225 -11.90 -1.91 16.82
CA LEU A 225 -13.02 -2.80 16.46
C LEU A 225 -12.77 -4.26 16.85
N VAL A 226 -11.55 -4.59 17.23
CA VAL A 226 -11.13 -5.96 17.48
C VAL A 226 -10.90 -6.17 18.97
N GLU A 227 -11.37 -7.31 19.50
CA GLU A 227 -11.15 -7.63 20.90
C GLU A 227 -9.66 -7.74 21.24
N PRO A 228 -9.24 -7.25 22.42
CA PRO A 228 -7.89 -7.43 22.90
C PRO A 228 -7.57 -8.93 23.00
N GLY A 229 -6.63 -9.41 22.18
CA GLY A 229 -6.23 -10.83 22.19
C GLY A 229 -6.64 -11.62 20.94
N ASP A 230 -7.56 -11.15 20.12
CA ASP A 230 -7.83 -11.79 18.83
C ASP A 230 -6.69 -11.52 17.85
N ARG A 231 -5.85 -12.54 17.65
CA ARG A 231 -4.63 -12.48 16.84
C ARG A 231 -4.70 -13.27 15.53
N ARG A 232 -5.84 -13.92 15.23
CA ARG A 232 -5.94 -14.94 14.18
C ARG A 232 -5.43 -14.52 12.81
N GLU A 233 -5.70 -13.29 12.36
CA GLU A 233 -5.22 -12.80 11.06
C GLU A 233 -3.90 -12.04 11.08
N MET A 234 -3.35 -11.81 12.27
CA MET A 234 -2.11 -11.06 12.45
C MET A 234 -0.92 -11.99 12.71
N VAL A 235 -1.15 -13.31 12.60
CA VAL A 235 -0.08 -14.29 12.83
C VAL A 235 1.04 -14.06 11.82
N GLY A 236 2.22 -13.76 12.33
CA GLY A 236 3.40 -13.45 11.52
C GLY A 236 3.61 -11.97 11.16
N TYR A 237 2.57 -11.11 11.23
CA TYR A 237 2.71 -9.65 10.98
C TYR A 237 2.80 -8.82 12.26
N ARG A 238 2.83 -9.46 13.41
CA ARG A 238 3.09 -8.85 14.71
C ARG A 238 4.18 -9.62 15.42
N ASP A 239 4.97 -8.88 16.20
CA ASP A 239 5.94 -9.51 17.06
C ASP A 239 5.28 -10.35 18.18
N GLY A 240 6.03 -11.25 18.77
CA GLY A 240 5.58 -12.10 19.86
C GLY A 240 5.50 -11.43 21.24
N GLU A 241 5.90 -10.15 21.36
CA GLU A 241 6.03 -9.46 22.65
C GLU A 241 4.70 -9.12 23.34
N GLY A 242 3.57 -9.39 22.70
CA GLY A 242 2.25 -9.11 23.25
C GLY A 242 1.87 -7.62 23.21
N GLY A 243 0.77 -7.27 23.89
CA GLY A 243 0.24 -5.90 23.92
C GLY A 243 -0.66 -5.55 22.74
N GLY A 244 -1.20 -4.32 22.75
CA GLY A 244 -2.09 -3.77 21.72
C GLY A 244 -1.38 -3.35 20.44
N ALA A 245 -2.10 -2.63 19.59
CA ALA A 245 -1.54 -1.96 18.43
C ALA A 245 -0.58 -0.84 18.89
N CYS A 246 0.62 -0.78 18.31
CA CYS A 246 1.62 0.26 18.59
C CYS A 246 2.44 0.54 17.31
N LYS A 247 3.10 1.68 17.27
CA LYS A 247 3.93 2.11 16.14
C LYS A 247 5.00 1.08 15.78
N GLU A 248 5.62 0.48 16.77
CA GLU A 248 6.67 -0.52 16.59
C GLU A 248 6.14 -1.82 15.95
N ASN A 249 4.87 -2.16 16.17
CA ASN A 249 4.23 -3.28 15.49
C ASN A 249 3.93 -2.97 14.02
N ASP A 250 3.60 -1.74 13.68
CA ASP A 250 3.45 -1.33 12.28
C ASP A 250 4.79 -1.41 11.54
N VAL A 251 5.88 -1.00 12.19
CA VAL A 251 7.24 -1.16 11.64
C VAL A 251 7.61 -2.62 11.44
N TYR A 252 7.27 -3.49 12.40
CA TYR A 252 7.48 -4.94 12.25
C TYR A 252 6.68 -5.49 11.06
N GLY A 253 5.39 -5.16 10.97
CA GLY A 253 4.52 -5.57 9.86
C GLY A 253 5.06 -5.10 8.52
N LEU A 254 5.56 -3.86 8.42
CA LEU A 254 6.25 -3.37 7.24
C LEU A 254 7.48 -4.23 6.91
N GLY A 255 8.30 -4.57 7.91
CA GLY A 255 9.46 -5.45 7.72
C GLY A 255 9.07 -6.79 7.10
N VAL A 256 7.96 -7.40 7.56
CA VAL A 256 7.43 -8.64 6.96
C VAL A 256 6.97 -8.42 5.53
N VAL A 257 6.27 -7.32 5.24
CA VAL A 257 5.87 -6.96 3.86
C VAL A 257 7.09 -6.79 2.94
N LEU A 258 8.18 -6.19 3.43
CA LEU A 258 9.43 -6.08 2.68
C LEU A 258 10.03 -7.45 2.35
N LEU A 259 9.98 -8.41 3.28
CA LEU A 259 10.42 -9.79 3.04
C LEU A 259 9.55 -10.50 1.99
N GLU A 260 8.23 -10.26 2.00
CA GLU A 260 7.33 -10.78 0.98
C GLU A 260 7.61 -10.17 -0.40
N LEU A 261 7.85 -8.85 -0.46
CA LEU A 261 8.24 -8.15 -1.70
C LEU A 261 9.56 -8.69 -2.26
N LEU A 262 10.54 -9.01 -1.42
CA LEU A 262 11.81 -9.58 -1.85
C LEU A 262 11.68 -11.02 -2.31
N SER A 263 10.95 -11.85 -1.58
CA SER A 263 10.95 -13.30 -1.77
C SER A 263 9.78 -13.82 -2.64
N GLY A 264 8.72 -13.03 -2.78
CA GLY A 264 7.47 -13.52 -3.37
C GLY A 264 6.79 -14.61 -2.55
N ARG A 265 7.28 -14.91 -1.35
CA ARG A 265 6.71 -15.91 -0.44
C ARG A 265 5.73 -15.25 0.50
N ARG A 266 4.63 -15.93 0.77
CA ARG A 266 3.63 -15.50 1.76
C ARG A 266 4.16 -15.68 3.17
N CYS A 267 3.85 -14.76 4.07
CA CYS A 267 4.09 -14.95 5.49
C CYS A 267 3.18 -16.06 6.04
N ASP A 268 3.79 -17.13 6.52
CA ASP A 268 3.10 -18.26 7.17
C ASP A 268 3.55 -18.33 8.63
N GLY A 269 2.81 -17.69 9.49
CA GLY A 269 2.98 -17.83 10.94
C GLY A 269 4.34 -17.38 11.50
N GLY A 270 5.07 -16.52 10.78
CA GLY A 270 6.43 -16.09 11.17
C GLY A 270 7.57 -16.86 10.52
N LYS A 271 7.30 -18.00 9.87
CA LYS A 271 8.32 -18.84 9.21
C LYS A 271 9.13 -18.08 8.15
N LEU A 272 8.52 -17.08 7.48
CA LEU A 272 9.22 -16.24 6.53
C LEU A 272 10.36 -15.47 7.19
N VAL A 273 10.10 -14.90 8.37
CA VAL A 273 11.10 -14.15 9.15
C VAL A 273 12.21 -15.07 9.63
N GLU A 274 11.84 -16.23 10.19
CA GLU A 274 12.80 -17.23 10.68
C GLU A 274 13.73 -17.74 9.57
N TRP A 275 13.21 -17.90 8.35
CA TRP A 275 13.98 -18.32 7.19
C TRP A 275 14.86 -17.20 6.63
N ALA A 276 14.35 -15.98 6.49
CA ALA A 276 15.05 -14.90 5.79
C ALA A 276 16.13 -14.24 6.63
N LEU A 277 15.92 -14.06 7.95
CA LEU A 277 16.87 -13.33 8.82
C LEU A 277 18.28 -13.92 8.84
N PRO A 278 18.50 -15.25 8.99
CA PRO A 278 19.85 -15.81 8.94
C PRO A 278 20.54 -15.51 7.61
N LEU A 279 19.83 -15.67 6.48
CA LEU A 279 20.38 -15.44 5.15
C LEU A 279 20.79 -13.97 4.93
N ILE A 280 20.01 -13.03 5.45
CA ILE A 280 20.36 -11.60 5.37
C ILE A 280 21.61 -11.30 6.21
N ARG A 281 21.71 -11.87 7.42
CA ARG A 281 22.86 -11.68 8.33
C ARG A 281 24.14 -12.27 7.74
N GLU A 282 24.04 -13.38 7.02
CA GLU A 282 25.15 -14.03 6.32
C GLU A 282 25.47 -13.40 4.95
N CYS A 283 24.83 -12.27 4.61
CA CYS A 283 24.97 -11.60 3.30
C CYS A 283 24.56 -12.47 2.10
N ARG A 284 23.72 -13.48 2.30
CA ARG A 284 23.21 -14.41 1.29
C ARG A 284 21.88 -13.94 0.69
N VAL A 285 21.77 -12.64 0.38
CA VAL A 285 20.52 -12.02 -0.05
C VAL A 285 19.97 -12.65 -1.33
N ARG A 286 20.82 -13.12 -2.24
CA ARG A 286 20.39 -13.80 -3.48
C ARG A 286 19.45 -14.97 -3.24
N GLU A 287 19.59 -15.68 -2.13
CA GLU A 287 18.82 -16.88 -1.81
C GLU A 287 17.40 -16.56 -1.31
N ILE A 288 17.15 -15.31 -0.89
CA ILE A 288 15.83 -14.87 -0.50
C ILE A 288 15.05 -14.23 -1.65
N LEU A 289 15.71 -13.84 -2.75
CA LEU A 289 15.02 -13.18 -3.87
C LEU A 289 14.07 -14.13 -4.58
N ASP A 290 12.98 -13.55 -5.09
CA ASP A 290 11.92 -14.27 -5.79
C ASP A 290 12.47 -14.99 -7.03
N GLY A 291 12.57 -16.31 -6.93
CA GLY A 291 13.11 -17.14 -8.00
C GLY A 291 12.27 -17.19 -9.28
N ARG A 292 11.06 -16.61 -9.26
CA ARG A 292 10.19 -16.46 -10.45
C ARG A 292 10.66 -15.31 -11.35
N MET A 293 11.52 -14.44 -10.83
CA MET A 293 12.01 -13.24 -11.50
C MET A 293 13.49 -13.37 -11.86
N GLY A 294 13.88 -12.73 -12.97
CA GLY A 294 15.30 -12.54 -13.28
C GLY A 294 15.98 -11.70 -12.22
N LEU A 295 17.23 -12.04 -11.86
CA LEU A 295 18.03 -11.21 -10.96
C LEU A 295 18.42 -9.92 -11.70
N PRO A 296 18.33 -8.74 -11.07
CA PRO A 296 18.82 -7.50 -11.65
C PRO A 296 20.37 -7.53 -11.69
N MET A 297 20.97 -6.74 -12.58
CA MET A 297 22.41 -6.65 -12.69
C MET A 297 23.03 -6.04 -11.41
N ASP A 298 22.39 -5.04 -10.83
CA ASP A 298 22.77 -4.46 -9.53
C ASP A 298 21.83 -4.95 -8.43
N LEU A 299 22.40 -5.67 -7.47
CA LEU A 299 21.69 -6.17 -6.28
C LEU A 299 21.74 -5.20 -5.10
N THR A 300 22.44 -4.07 -5.24
CA THR A 300 22.63 -3.11 -4.15
C THR A 300 21.31 -2.59 -3.58
N PRO A 301 20.30 -2.17 -4.40
CA PRO A 301 19.02 -1.72 -3.88
C PRO A 301 18.29 -2.81 -3.09
N LEU A 302 18.24 -4.03 -3.62
CA LEU A 302 17.57 -5.17 -2.96
C LEU A 302 18.28 -5.60 -1.69
N THR A 303 19.63 -5.55 -1.67
CA THR A 303 20.42 -5.81 -0.47
C THR A 303 20.18 -4.78 0.62
N ARG A 304 20.05 -3.50 0.24
CA ARG A 304 19.70 -2.43 1.20
C ARG A 304 18.27 -2.62 1.72
N MET A 305 17.31 -2.93 0.85
CA MET A 305 15.94 -3.24 1.25
C MET A 305 15.87 -4.44 2.20
N ALA A 306 16.66 -5.51 1.96
CA ALA A 306 16.74 -6.67 2.85
C ALA A 306 17.31 -6.30 4.24
N LYS A 307 18.31 -5.43 4.30
CA LYS A 307 18.85 -4.91 5.58
C LYS A 307 17.82 -4.10 6.34
N VAL A 308 17.04 -3.25 5.65
CA VAL A 308 15.91 -2.50 6.24
C VAL A 308 14.87 -3.47 6.79
N ALA A 309 14.47 -4.48 6.01
CA ALA A 309 13.54 -5.51 6.46
C ALA A 309 14.04 -6.21 7.73
N SER A 310 15.30 -6.63 7.73
CA SER A 310 15.94 -7.26 8.90
C SER A 310 15.94 -6.37 10.14
N ALA A 311 16.17 -5.07 9.98
CA ALA A 311 16.13 -4.11 11.10
C ALA A 311 14.69 -3.95 11.64
N CYS A 312 13.68 -3.92 10.75
CA CYS A 312 12.27 -3.77 11.13
C CYS A 312 11.72 -5.00 11.89
N VAL A 313 12.10 -6.22 11.49
CA VAL A 313 11.66 -7.47 12.15
C VAL A 313 12.64 -7.95 13.24
N GLY A 314 13.74 -7.22 13.46
CA GLY A 314 14.79 -7.58 14.40
C GLY A 314 14.35 -7.58 15.87
N ASN A 315 15.29 -7.95 16.72
CA ASN A 315 15.10 -8.23 18.13
C ASN A 315 14.62 -7.02 18.93
N GLY A 316 13.44 -7.15 19.55
CA GLY A 316 12.91 -6.20 20.54
C GLY A 316 12.41 -4.87 19.96
N ARG A 317 11.26 -4.43 20.43
CA ARG A 317 10.60 -3.20 19.98
C ARG A 317 11.46 -1.95 20.10
N LYS A 318 12.23 -1.84 21.19
CA LYS A 318 13.07 -0.67 21.49
C LYS A 318 14.20 -0.44 20.50
N THR A 319 14.62 -1.47 19.78
CA THR A 319 15.74 -1.39 18.83
C THR A 319 15.30 -1.24 17.38
N ARG A 320 13.99 -1.25 17.11
CA ARG A 320 13.48 -1.04 15.76
C ARG A 320 13.71 0.40 15.32
N PRO A 321 14.02 0.60 14.02
CA PRO A 321 14.17 1.95 13.48
C PRO A 321 12.82 2.71 13.54
N SER A 322 12.89 4.04 13.62
CA SER A 322 11.70 4.88 13.42
C SER A 322 11.19 4.72 11.98
N ILE A 323 9.88 4.86 11.80
CA ILE A 323 9.29 4.78 10.45
C ILE A 323 9.85 5.87 9.52
N ALA A 324 10.12 7.07 10.03
CA ALA A 324 10.74 8.15 9.25
C ALA A 324 12.10 7.74 8.68
N HIS A 325 12.93 7.05 9.48
CA HIS A 325 14.21 6.56 9.00
C HIS A 325 14.04 5.46 7.91
N VAL A 326 13.09 4.55 8.11
CA VAL A 326 12.76 3.50 7.12
C VAL A 326 12.26 4.13 5.81
N ALA A 327 11.33 5.08 5.89
CA ALA A 327 10.76 5.78 4.74
C ALA A 327 11.84 6.55 3.96
N ALA A 328 12.73 7.25 4.64
CA ALA A 328 13.85 7.96 4.00
C ALA A 328 14.76 7.00 3.22
N ILE A 329 15.13 5.84 3.81
CA ILE A 329 15.99 4.87 3.11
C ILE A 329 15.25 4.31 1.88
N LEU A 330 14.00 3.85 2.02
CA LEU A 330 13.25 3.24 0.93
C LEU A 330 12.97 4.24 -0.20
N SER A 331 12.65 5.49 0.13
CA SER A 331 12.49 6.57 -0.87
C SER A 331 13.81 6.86 -1.61
N SER A 332 14.97 6.75 -0.92
CA SER A 332 16.26 6.88 -1.59
C SER A 332 16.55 5.74 -2.58
N LEU A 333 16.00 4.54 -2.34
CA LEU A 333 16.12 3.40 -3.27
C LEU A 333 15.21 3.57 -4.48
N GLU A 334 13.99 4.10 -4.29
CA GLU A 334 13.05 4.41 -5.37
C GLU A 334 13.60 5.48 -6.34
N ALA A 335 14.38 6.43 -5.84
CA ALA A 335 14.96 7.52 -6.63
C ALA A 335 16.22 7.12 -7.41
N GLN A 336 16.77 5.93 -7.20
CA GLN A 336 17.92 5.43 -7.95
C GLN A 336 17.46 4.91 -9.30
N PRO A 337 18.11 5.32 -10.42
CA PRO A 337 17.74 4.91 -11.77
C PRO A 337 18.04 3.43 -12.04
#